data_e45b0335abbca0803d9923d72eecc0d2
#
_entry.id   e45b0335abbca0803d9923d72eecc0d2
#
_cell.length_a   1.000
_cell.length_b   1.000
_cell.length_c   1.000
_cell.angle_alpha   90.00
_cell.angle_beta   90.00
_cell.angle_gamma   90.00
#
_symmetry.space_group_name_H-M   'P 1'
#
loop_
_entity.id
_entity.type
_entity.pdbx_description
1 polymer ?
#
loop_
_entity_poly.entity_id
_entity_poly.type
_entity_poly.pdbx_seq_one_letter_code
_entity_poly.pdbx_strand_id
1 'polypeptide(L)'
;MKILIIPMAAMAETSGPSSRCRILTEEFHRAGHDVATCMAEDVNFKCIEGIRNYALAIPMPFGLPAPIAKRIFPIAQKLGMTSCVTVDGFDQVLFMTGNLDYRYLKKSVSSIRKAIQDFHPDAIYSEFNISAMITAQIEAIPLYCTVSYPTQYEYAHDTRWSKDLNRFLREISLPTVNSALQLFDRAEQLFCPSIRELEPFSKENVQYCGALQAAAYESVRVSPKNKILVYMGNGTIPAKKMQRVICKAFEHSDYEIYIASSYLKKENRENVHIAPRWDFHALLDEAVLFIHHGGQNSMVEGLLHGVPQLVVPGKVFERKYNAKSIAEHHAGLMIEEHEFTAETIRNKAKKIMEEDTMIASAQELGRKLAKAGGAGKIIREIHRGCS
;
A
#
# COMPACT_ATOMS: atom_id res chain seq x y z
N MET A 1 -17.33 -20.37 5.72
CA MET A 1 -17.63 -19.63 4.48
C MET A 1 -16.48 -19.74 3.51
N LYS A 2 -16.75 -19.60 2.21
CA LYS A 2 -15.75 -19.58 1.14
C LYS A 2 -15.49 -18.12 0.72
N ILE A 3 -14.24 -17.68 0.70
CA ILE A 3 -13.90 -16.32 0.30
C ILE A 3 -12.84 -16.30 -0.80
N LEU A 4 -13.08 -15.50 -1.84
CA LEU A 4 -12.12 -15.28 -2.93
C LEU A 4 -11.47 -13.90 -2.77
N ILE A 5 -10.16 -13.86 -2.53
CA ILE A 5 -9.41 -12.62 -2.31
C ILE A 5 -8.64 -12.25 -3.58
N ILE A 6 -8.84 -11.01 -4.06
CA ILE A 6 -8.36 -10.57 -5.37
C ILE A 6 -7.62 -9.22 -5.24
N PRO A 7 -6.29 -9.21 -5.25
CA PRO A 7 -5.52 -7.96 -5.23
C PRO A 7 -5.41 -7.33 -6.62
N MET A 8 -5.20 -6.02 -6.63
CA MET A 8 -4.79 -5.29 -7.82
C MET A 8 -3.44 -5.82 -8.31
N ALA A 9 -3.36 -6.13 -9.59
CA ALA A 9 -2.12 -6.49 -10.25
C ALA A 9 -1.45 -5.26 -10.88
N ALA A 10 -0.12 -5.25 -10.89
CA ALA A 10 0.67 -4.25 -11.62
C ALA A 10 2.02 -4.83 -12.01
N MET A 11 2.56 -4.43 -13.17
CA MET A 11 3.92 -4.82 -13.55
C MET A 11 5.01 -4.16 -12.69
N ALA A 12 4.65 -3.13 -11.92
CA ALA A 12 5.57 -2.45 -11.03
C ALA A 12 5.82 -3.28 -9.75
N GLU A 13 6.98 -3.13 -9.16
CA GLU A 13 7.27 -3.64 -7.81
C GLU A 13 6.43 -2.85 -6.78
N THR A 14 5.13 -3.14 -6.71
CA THR A 14 4.22 -2.60 -5.70
C THR A 14 3.85 -3.74 -4.76
N SER A 15 4.34 -3.68 -3.53
CA SER A 15 4.09 -4.75 -2.57
C SER A 15 2.81 -4.56 -1.73
N GLY A 16 2.22 -3.37 -1.74
CA GLY A 16 1.09 -3.02 -0.87
C GLY A 16 -0.11 -3.97 -0.99
N PRO A 17 -0.83 -4.01 -2.12
CA PRO A 17 -1.99 -4.88 -2.30
C PRO A 17 -1.67 -6.37 -2.16
N SER A 18 -0.56 -6.83 -2.73
CA SER A 18 -0.14 -8.25 -2.63
C SER A 18 0.24 -8.65 -1.20
N SER A 19 0.87 -7.76 -0.44
CA SER A 19 1.22 -8.00 0.97
C SER A 19 -0.04 -8.10 1.84
N ARG A 20 -0.99 -7.16 1.69
CA ARG A 20 -2.26 -7.21 2.43
C ARG A 20 -3.12 -8.41 2.05
N CYS A 21 -3.17 -8.76 0.75
CA CYS A 21 -3.84 -9.96 0.28
C CYS A 21 -3.28 -11.21 0.98
N ARG A 22 -1.95 -11.35 1.08
CA ARG A 22 -1.32 -12.47 1.78
C ARG A 22 -1.74 -12.52 3.25
N ILE A 23 -1.64 -11.41 3.97
CA ILE A 23 -2.01 -11.34 5.38
C ILE A 23 -3.47 -11.73 5.58
N LEU A 24 -4.38 -11.17 4.79
CA LEU A 24 -5.81 -11.50 4.86
C LEU A 24 -6.05 -12.97 4.56
N THR A 25 -5.42 -13.52 3.52
CA THR A 25 -5.56 -14.92 3.14
C THR A 25 -5.13 -15.86 4.27
N GLU A 26 -3.97 -15.59 4.87
CA GLU A 26 -3.44 -16.38 5.99
C GLU A 26 -4.33 -16.28 7.24
N GLU A 27 -4.86 -15.08 7.55
CA GLU A 27 -5.75 -14.87 8.70
C GLU A 27 -7.13 -15.51 8.50
N PHE A 28 -7.75 -15.41 7.31
CA PHE A 28 -9.00 -16.10 6.99
C PHE A 28 -8.83 -17.63 7.08
N HIS A 29 -7.73 -18.14 6.52
CA HIS A 29 -7.44 -19.59 6.58
C HIS A 29 -7.23 -20.06 8.03
N ARG A 30 -6.48 -19.31 8.83
CA ARG A 30 -6.27 -19.60 10.27
C ARG A 30 -7.58 -19.55 11.07
N ALA A 31 -8.52 -18.72 10.67
CA ALA A 31 -9.85 -18.64 11.26
C ALA A 31 -10.80 -19.79 10.80
N GLY A 32 -10.32 -20.76 10.01
CA GLY A 32 -11.08 -21.93 9.58
C GLY A 32 -11.99 -21.67 8.39
N HIS A 33 -11.77 -20.60 7.62
CA HIS A 33 -12.51 -20.35 6.38
C HIS A 33 -11.84 -21.05 5.19
N ASP A 34 -12.64 -21.42 4.19
CA ASP A 34 -12.14 -21.89 2.91
C ASP A 34 -11.76 -20.68 2.04
N VAL A 35 -10.48 -20.57 1.68
CA VAL A 35 -9.93 -19.38 1.04
C VAL A 35 -9.25 -19.75 -0.27
N ALA A 36 -9.51 -18.96 -1.29
CA ALA A 36 -8.73 -18.97 -2.52
C ALA A 36 -8.32 -17.55 -2.91
N THR A 37 -7.26 -17.45 -3.67
CA THR A 37 -6.82 -16.18 -4.26
C THR A 37 -6.99 -16.18 -5.77
N CYS A 38 -7.17 -14.97 -6.35
CA CYS A 38 -7.08 -14.77 -7.78
C CYS A 38 -6.04 -13.68 -8.03
N MET A 39 -4.76 -14.09 -8.07
CA MET A 39 -3.60 -13.20 -8.16
C MET A 39 -2.91 -13.34 -9.51
N ALA A 40 -2.38 -12.23 -10.02
CA ALA A 40 -1.47 -12.28 -11.14
C ALA A 40 -0.11 -12.86 -10.70
N GLU A 41 0.42 -13.80 -11.47
CA GLU A 41 1.74 -14.37 -11.23
C GLU A 41 2.83 -13.45 -11.81
N ASP A 42 2.92 -12.27 -11.22
CA ASP A 42 3.90 -11.23 -11.54
C ASP A 42 5.12 -11.27 -10.59
N VAL A 43 5.95 -10.22 -10.63
CA VAL A 43 7.17 -10.11 -9.78
C VAL A 43 6.88 -10.06 -8.27
N ASN A 44 5.64 -9.76 -7.87
CA ASN A 44 5.20 -9.70 -6.48
C ASN A 44 4.53 -11.01 -6.02
N PHE A 45 4.25 -11.92 -6.95
CA PHE A 45 3.58 -13.17 -6.63
C PHE A 45 4.46 -14.06 -5.75
N LYS A 46 3.85 -14.56 -4.69
CA LYS A 46 4.40 -15.61 -3.85
C LYS A 46 3.29 -16.59 -3.53
N CYS A 47 3.50 -17.84 -3.81
CA CYS A 47 2.60 -18.91 -3.41
C CYS A 47 2.33 -18.85 -1.90
N ILE A 48 1.09 -19.07 -1.51
CA ILE A 48 0.68 -19.22 -0.11
C ILE A 48 0.41 -20.70 0.11
N GLU A 49 1.12 -21.30 1.05
CA GLU A 49 1.01 -22.73 1.31
C GLU A 49 -0.42 -23.14 1.69
N GLY A 50 -0.91 -24.22 1.11
CA GLY A 50 -2.28 -24.70 1.33
C GLY A 50 -3.39 -23.88 0.67
N ILE A 51 -3.08 -22.79 -0.02
CA ILE A 51 -4.06 -21.90 -0.66
C ILE A 51 -3.98 -22.03 -2.17
N ARG A 52 -5.12 -22.29 -2.80
CA ARG A 52 -5.22 -22.32 -4.27
C ARG A 52 -5.22 -20.91 -4.83
N ASN A 53 -4.35 -20.66 -5.80
CA ASN A 53 -4.36 -19.44 -6.60
C ASN A 53 -4.96 -19.70 -7.98
N TYR A 54 -5.89 -18.85 -8.39
CA TYR A 54 -6.38 -18.75 -9.77
C TYR A 54 -5.60 -17.65 -10.48
N ALA A 55 -4.94 -17.97 -11.58
CA ALA A 55 -4.09 -17.02 -12.29
C ALA A 55 -4.91 -15.87 -12.89
N LEU A 56 -4.61 -14.65 -12.47
CA LEU A 56 -5.18 -13.43 -13.01
C LEU A 56 -4.32 -12.91 -14.16
N ALA A 57 -4.94 -12.26 -15.15
CA ALA A 57 -4.20 -11.58 -16.20
C ALA A 57 -3.33 -10.46 -15.63
N ILE A 58 -2.12 -10.27 -16.19
CA ILE A 58 -1.23 -9.16 -15.80
C ILE A 58 -1.59 -7.93 -16.64
N PRO A 59 -1.92 -6.78 -16.03
CA PRO A 59 -2.17 -5.56 -16.78
C PRO A 59 -0.85 -5.02 -17.37
N MET A 60 -0.95 -4.40 -18.53
CA MET A 60 0.21 -3.80 -19.19
C MET A 60 0.17 -2.28 -19.04
N PRO A 61 1.23 -1.64 -18.55
CA PRO A 61 1.30 -0.19 -18.40
C PRO A 61 0.86 0.53 -19.67
N PHE A 62 -0.02 1.52 -19.52
CA PHE A 62 -0.64 2.29 -20.63
C PHE A 62 -1.31 1.43 -21.71
N GLY A 63 -1.69 0.19 -21.42
CA GLY A 63 -2.24 -0.75 -22.42
C GLY A 63 -1.24 -1.16 -23.50
N LEU A 64 0.06 -0.98 -23.30
CA LEU A 64 1.11 -1.33 -24.27
C LEU A 64 1.15 -2.85 -24.53
N PRO A 65 1.57 -3.28 -25.74
CA PRO A 65 1.80 -4.70 -26.01
C PRO A 65 2.82 -5.31 -25.04
N ALA A 66 2.54 -6.51 -24.51
CA ALA A 66 3.35 -7.17 -23.50
C ALA A 66 4.86 -7.26 -23.83
N PRO A 67 5.30 -7.55 -25.07
CA PRO A 67 6.73 -7.60 -25.40
C PRO A 67 7.42 -6.24 -25.22
N ILE A 68 6.70 -5.15 -25.47
CA ILE A 68 7.21 -3.77 -25.33
C ILE A 68 7.23 -3.38 -23.85
N ALA A 69 6.11 -3.55 -23.15
CA ALA A 69 5.98 -3.21 -21.74
C ALA A 69 7.01 -3.93 -20.86
N LYS A 70 7.18 -5.24 -21.04
CA LYS A 70 8.11 -6.06 -20.27
C LYS A 70 9.58 -5.66 -20.46
N ARG A 71 9.95 -5.02 -21.57
CA ARG A 71 11.33 -4.56 -21.84
C ARG A 71 11.56 -3.13 -21.34
N ILE A 72 10.63 -2.22 -21.61
CA ILE A 72 10.81 -0.78 -21.38
C ILE A 72 10.58 -0.44 -19.91
N PHE A 73 9.57 -1.01 -19.28
CA PHE A 73 9.16 -0.61 -17.91
C PHE A 73 10.24 -0.85 -16.85
N PRO A 74 10.92 -2.00 -16.78
CA PRO A 74 12.03 -2.21 -15.84
C PRO A 74 13.21 -1.26 -16.07
N ILE A 75 13.47 -0.88 -17.33
CA ILE A 75 14.54 0.07 -17.68
C ILE A 75 14.14 1.48 -17.18
N ALA A 76 12.90 1.91 -17.45
CA ALA A 76 12.39 3.19 -16.98
C ALA A 76 12.41 3.31 -15.45
N GLN A 77 12.05 2.24 -14.74
CA GLN A 77 12.16 2.17 -13.27
C GLN A 77 13.61 2.30 -12.81
N LYS A 78 14.52 1.52 -13.39
CA LYS A 78 15.94 1.54 -13.02
C LYS A 78 16.60 2.90 -13.27
N LEU A 79 16.15 3.62 -14.30
CA LEU A 79 16.61 4.97 -14.62
C LEU A 79 15.93 6.06 -13.78
N GLY A 80 14.99 5.71 -12.90
CA GLY A 80 14.24 6.66 -12.08
C GLY A 80 13.24 7.53 -12.86
N MET A 81 12.93 7.18 -14.11
CA MET A 81 11.99 7.95 -14.94
C MET A 81 10.56 7.92 -14.39
N THR A 82 10.20 6.86 -13.68
CA THR A 82 8.89 6.73 -13.02
C THR A 82 8.68 7.74 -11.88
N SER A 83 9.75 8.25 -11.28
CA SER A 83 9.69 9.26 -10.21
C SER A 83 9.43 10.68 -10.71
N CYS A 84 9.60 10.90 -12.02
CA CYS A 84 9.39 12.23 -12.62
C CYS A 84 7.91 12.53 -12.90
N VAL A 85 7.05 11.52 -12.86
CA VAL A 85 5.62 11.66 -13.18
C VAL A 85 4.85 12.09 -11.95
N THR A 86 4.09 13.18 -12.08
CA THR A 86 3.11 13.58 -11.06
C THR A 86 1.88 12.69 -11.18
N VAL A 87 1.43 12.14 -10.07
CA VAL A 87 0.23 11.31 -9.98
C VAL A 87 -0.72 11.97 -9.00
N ASP A 88 -1.86 12.44 -9.51
CA ASP A 88 -2.79 13.31 -8.78
C ASP A 88 -3.99 12.55 -8.19
N GLY A 89 -4.28 11.32 -8.65
CA GLY A 89 -5.39 10.51 -8.20
C GLY A 89 -5.20 9.02 -8.45
N PHE A 90 -6.01 8.21 -7.79
CA PHE A 90 -5.91 6.76 -7.89
C PHE A 90 -6.41 6.22 -9.24
N ASP A 91 -7.38 6.87 -9.87
CA ASP A 91 -7.84 6.53 -11.22
C ASP A 91 -6.73 6.72 -12.27
N GLN A 92 -5.86 7.72 -12.10
CA GLN A 92 -4.66 7.87 -12.92
C GLN A 92 -3.68 6.69 -12.70
N VAL A 93 -3.48 6.23 -11.46
CA VAL A 93 -2.67 5.02 -11.18
C VAL A 93 -3.24 3.81 -11.91
N LEU A 94 -4.55 3.59 -11.80
CA LEU A 94 -5.24 2.48 -12.46
C LEU A 94 -5.08 2.53 -13.99
N PHE A 95 -5.17 3.72 -14.58
CA PHE A 95 -4.93 3.92 -16.00
C PHE A 95 -3.46 3.63 -16.37
N MET A 96 -2.51 4.25 -15.69
CA MET A 96 -1.08 4.10 -15.98
C MET A 96 -0.59 2.65 -15.84
N THR A 97 -1.12 1.92 -14.87
CA THR A 97 -0.80 0.50 -14.66
C THR A 97 -1.53 -0.44 -15.61
N GLY A 98 -2.47 0.07 -16.42
CA GLY A 98 -3.25 -0.71 -17.39
C GLY A 98 -4.45 -1.45 -16.79
N ASN A 99 -4.82 -1.15 -15.54
CA ASN A 99 -5.97 -1.78 -14.87
C ASN A 99 -7.32 -1.32 -15.44
N LEU A 100 -7.35 -0.20 -16.18
CA LEU A 100 -8.55 0.30 -16.87
C LEU A 100 -8.55 -0.01 -18.38
N ASP A 101 -7.51 -0.66 -18.90
CA ASP A 101 -7.45 -1.05 -20.32
C ASP A 101 -8.58 -2.02 -20.69
N TYR A 102 -9.29 -1.75 -21.79
CA TYR A 102 -10.44 -2.56 -22.22
C TYR A 102 -10.11 -4.05 -22.41
N ARG A 103 -8.94 -4.37 -22.99
CA ARG A 103 -8.55 -5.77 -23.27
C ARG A 103 -8.16 -6.48 -21.97
N TYR A 104 -7.52 -5.75 -21.05
CA TYR A 104 -7.20 -6.26 -19.73
C TYR A 104 -8.48 -6.56 -18.94
N LEU A 105 -9.42 -5.61 -18.85
CA LEU A 105 -10.70 -5.79 -18.16
C LEU A 105 -11.43 -7.03 -18.65
N LYS A 106 -11.53 -7.21 -19.98
CA LYS A 106 -12.17 -8.38 -20.56
C LYS A 106 -11.51 -9.71 -20.16
N LYS A 107 -10.16 -9.77 -20.16
CA LYS A 107 -9.41 -10.96 -19.75
C LYS A 107 -9.51 -11.19 -18.24
N SER A 108 -9.35 -10.16 -17.45
CA SER A 108 -9.35 -10.22 -16.00
C SER A 108 -10.72 -10.67 -15.47
N VAL A 109 -11.81 -10.05 -15.94
CA VAL A 109 -13.18 -10.47 -15.59
C VAL A 109 -13.43 -11.92 -15.99
N SER A 110 -13.00 -12.34 -17.19
CA SER A 110 -13.12 -13.76 -17.60
C SER A 110 -12.33 -14.71 -16.69
N SER A 111 -11.13 -14.33 -16.24
CA SER A 111 -10.34 -15.14 -15.29
C SER A 111 -11.01 -15.27 -13.93
N ILE A 112 -11.55 -14.16 -13.41
CA ILE A 112 -12.24 -14.14 -12.11
C ILE A 112 -13.53 -14.97 -12.19
N ARG A 113 -14.31 -14.87 -13.27
CA ARG A 113 -15.51 -15.69 -13.47
C ARG A 113 -15.20 -17.18 -13.47
N LYS A 114 -14.09 -17.62 -14.10
CA LYS A 114 -13.64 -19.02 -14.04
C LYS A 114 -13.28 -19.44 -12.61
N ALA A 115 -12.62 -18.57 -11.85
CA ALA A 115 -12.33 -18.83 -10.43
C ALA A 115 -13.63 -18.99 -9.61
N ILE A 116 -14.62 -18.14 -9.86
CA ILE A 116 -15.93 -18.21 -9.20
C ILE A 116 -16.66 -19.52 -9.56
N GLN A 117 -16.67 -19.92 -10.82
CA GLN A 117 -17.31 -21.14 -11.30
C GLN A 117 -16.70 -22.42 -10.72
N ASP A 118 -15.42 -22.40 -10.39
CA ASP A 118 -14.74 -23.57 -9.82
C ASP A 118 -14.76 -23.56 -8.28
N PHE A 119 -14.54 -22.40 -7.66
CA PHE A 119 -14.44 -22.27 -6.20
C PHE A 119 -15.80 -22.07 -5.51
N HIS A 120 -16.77 -21.45 -6.17
CA HIS A 120 -18.10 -21.09 -5.64
C HIS A 120 -17.99 -20.27 -4.33
N PRO A 121 -17.41 -19.05 -4.37
CA PRO A 121 -17.23 -18.24 -3.16
C PRO A 121 -18.55 -17.66 -2.66
N ASP A 122 -18.72 -17.60 -1.33
CA ASP A 122 -19.82 -16.89 -0.66
C ASP A 122 -19.62 -15.37 -0.71
N ALA A 123 -18.36 -14.90 -0.81
CA ALA A 123 -17.99 -13.51 -0.86
C ALA A 123 -16.70 -13.27 -1.67
N ILE A 124 -16.60 -12.08 -2.25
CA ILE A 124 -15.38 -11.58 -2.91
C ILE A 124 -14.78 -10.46 -2.07
N TYR A 125 -13.47 -10.55 -1.80
CA TYR A 125 -12.70 -9.47 -1.22
C TYR A 125 -11.77 -8.85 -2.26
N SER A 126 -11.98 -7.58 -2.56
CA SER A 126 -11.17 -6.82 -3.52
C SER A 126 -10.13 -5.96 -2.79
N GLU A 127 -8.86 -6.25 -3.00
CA GLU A 127 -7.75 -5.41 -2.58
C GLU A 127 -7.41 -4.45 -3.74
N PHE A 128 -8.22 -3.39 -3.90
CA PHE A 128 -8.14 -2.39 -4.97
C PHE A 128 -8.33 -2.92 -6.41
N ASN A 129 -8.90 -4.09 -6.61
CA ASN A 129 -9.05 -4.70 -7.94
C ASN A 129 -10.39 -4.33 -8.59
N ILE A 130 -10.33 -3.48 -9.62
CA ILE A 130 -11.51 -3.01 -10.37
C ILE A 130 -12.26 -4.15 -11.07
N SER A 131 -11.54 -5.11 -11.65
CA SER A 131 -12.18 -6.26 -12.32
C SER A 131 -12.93 -7.15 -11.33
N ALA A 132 -12.46 -7.27 -10.09
CA ALA A 132 -13.16 -7.98 -9.03
C ALA A 132 -14.48 -7.30 -8.67
N MET A 133 -14.50 -5.98 -8.55
CA MET A 133 -15.70 -5.20 -8.26
C MET A 133 -16.75 -5.35 -9.37
N ILE A 134 -16.32 -5.30 -10.64
CA ILE A 134 -17.20 -5.52 -11.79
C ILE A 134 -17.73 -6.96 -11.78
N THR A 135 -16.86 -7.96 -11.54
CA THR A 135 -17.26 -9.37 -11.58
C THR A 135 -18.22 -9.71 -10.45
N ALA A 136 -18.02 -9.19 -9.26
CA ALA A 136 -18.93 -9.35 -8.13
C ALA A 136 -20.34 -8.87 -8.47
N GLN A 137 -20.46 -7.73 -9.18
CA GLN A 137 -21.74 -7.23 -9.64
C GLN A 137 -22.40 -8.12 -10.71
N ILE A 138 -21.61 -8.64 -11.68
CA ILE A 138 -22.13 -9.54 -12.73
C ILE A 138 -22.66 -10.83 -12.12
N GLU A 139 -21.94 -11.41 -11.18
CA GLU A 139 -22.25 -12.70 -10.58
C GLU A 139 -23.16 -12.58 -9.32
N ALA A 140 -23.56 -11.35 -8.95
CA ALA A 140 -24.38 -11.06 -7.77
C ALA A 140 -23.81 -11.67 -6.48
N ILE A 141 -22.50 -11.60 -6.29
CA ILE A 141 -21.78 -12.09 -5.10
C ILE A 141 -21.47 -10.90 -4.18
N PRO A 142 -21.67 -11.01 -2.85
CA PRO A 142 -21.32 -9.97 -1.89
C PRO A 142 -19.87 -9.51 -2.06
N LEU A 143 -19.66 -8.18 -2.14
CA LEU A 143 -18.37 -7.55 -2.39
C LEU A 143 -17.90 -6.79 -1.15
N TYR A 144 -16.67 -7.05 -0.75
CA TYR A 144 -15.96 -6.34 0.30
C TYR A 144 -14.66 -5.77 -0.27
N CYS A 145 -14.29 -4.53 0.12
CA CYS A 145 -13.11 -3.88 -0.47
C CYS A 145 -12.23 -3.23 0.59
N THR A 146 -10.92 -3.29 0.37
CA THR A 146 -9.99 -2.36 1.04
C THR A 146 -10.11 -0.98 0.42
N VAL A 147 -10.08 0.04 1.28
CA VAL A 147 -10.04 1.45 0.88
C VAL A 147 -8.98 2.22 1.64
N SER A 148 -8.56 3.35 1.06
CA SER A 148 -7.79 4.41 1.69
C SER A 148 -8.41 5.74 1.32
N TYR A 149 -8.42 6.70 2.21
CA TYR A 149 -9.07 8.00 1.98
C TYR A 149 -8.59 8.68 0.69
N PRO A 150 -7.28 8.76 0.40
CA PRO A 150 -6.81 9.37 -0.84
C PRO A 150 -7.18 8.58 -2.11
N THR A 151 -7.67 7.35 -2.01
CA THR A 151 -8.10 6.55 -3.17
C THR A 151 -9.59 6.72 -3.50
N GLN A 152 -10.30 7.62 -2.83
CA GLN A 152 -11.73 7.84 -3.02
C GLN A 152 -12.03 8.87 -4.12
N TYR A 153 -13.22 8.73 -4.71
CA TYR A 153 -13.73 9.65 -5.73
C TYR A 153 -13.77 11.10 -5.23
N GLU A 154 -14.19 11.31 -3.99
CA GLU A 154 -14.32 12.62 -3.36
C GLU A 154 -12.99 13.31 -3.08
N TYR A 155 -11.90 12.53 -2.96
CA TYR A 155 -10.57 13.08 -2.77
C TYR A 155 -9.99 13.66 -4.06
N ALA A 156 -9.93 12.85 -5.11
CA ALA A 156 -9.48 13.26 -6.44
C ALA A 156 -9.95 12.27 -7.51
N HIS A 157 -10.43 12.77 -8.63
CA HIS A 157 -10.79 11.96 -9.79
C HIS A 157 -10.64 12.74 -11.09
N ASP A 158 -10.50 11.99 -12.20
CA ASP A 158 -10.46 12.56 -13.55
C ASP A 158 -11.21 11.64 -14.53
N THR A 159 -12.30 12.18 -15.10
CA THR A 159 -13.19 11.44 -15.99
C THR A 159 -12.50 10.92 -17.26
N ARG A 160 -11.37 11.53 -17.66
CA ARG A 160 -10.60 11.14 -18.84
C ARG A 160 -10.09 9.71 -18.77
N TRP A 161 -9.81 9.19 -17.57
CA TRP A 161 -9.26 7.87 -17.37
C TRP A 161 -10.28 6.74 -17.52
N SER A 162 -11.59 7.04 -17.51
CA SER A 162 -12.66 6.04 -17.52
C SER A 162 -13.13 5.63 -18.94
N LYS A 163 -12.51 6.10 -20.00
CA LYS A 163 -12.96 5.85 -21.39
C LYS A 163 -13.05 4.36 -21.73
N ASP A 164 -11.99 3.62 -21.52
CA ASP A 164 -11.92 2.18 -21.83
C ASP A 164 -12.74 1.34 -20.85
N LEU A 165 -12.76 1.70 -19.57
CA LEU A 165 -13.66 1.12 -18.60
C LEU A 165 -15.12 1.27 -19.02
N ASN A 166 -15.55 2.47 -19.38
CA ASN A 166 -16.93 2.74 -19.83
C ASN A 166 -17.29 2.04 -21.14
N ARG A 167 -16.31 1.83 -22.04
CA ARG A 167 -16.50 0.98 -23.21
C ARG A 167 -16.81 -0.45 -22.80
N PHE A 168 -16.06 -1.00 -21.85
CA PHE A 168 -16.27 -2.36 -21.34
C PHE A 168 -17.59 -2.48 -20.60
N LEU A 169 -17.94 -1.54 -19.72
CA LEU A 169 -19.20 -1.54 -18.98
C LEU A 169 -20.42 -1.54 -19.90
N ARG A 170 -20.41 -0.74 -20.97
CA ARG A 170 -21.48 -0.76 -21.99
C ARG A 170 -21.60 -2.11 -22.70
N GLU A 171 -20.48 -2.77 -23.03
CA GLU A 171 -20.51 -4.10 -23.69
C GLU A 171 -21.21 -5.15 -22.82
N ILE A 172 -21.05 -5.05 -21.51
CA ILE A 172 -21.65 -6.00 -20.55
C ILE A 172 -22.96 -5.47 -19.93
N SER A 173 -23.55 -4.44 -20.49
CA SER A 173 -24.82 -3.82 -20.06
C SER A 173 -24.82 -3.31 -18.61
N LEU A 174 -23.68 -2.87 -18.09
CA LEU A 174 -23.59 -2.21 -16.80
C LEU A 174 -23.56 -0.67 -16.96
N PRO A 175 -24.06 0.08 -15.95
CA PRO A 175 -24.02 1.53 -15.93
C PRO A 175 -22.57 2.06 -16.05
N THR A 176 -22.39 3.10 -16.86
CA THR A 176 -21.12 3.83 -16.96
C THR A 176 -20.86 4.67 -15.71
N VAL A 177 -19.58 5.00 -15.48
CA VAL A 177 -19.12 5.76 -14.32
C VAL A 177 -18.29 6.97 -14.76
N ASN A 178 -18.26 8.03 -13.96
CA ASN A 178 -17.37 9.18 -14.19
C ASN A 178 -15.91 8.82 -13.88
N SER A 179 -15.69 8.01 -12.85
CA SER A 179 -14.38 7.45 -12.52
C SER A 179 -14.53 6.00 -12.01
N ALA A 180 -13.49 5.19 -12.22
CA ALA A 180 -13.39 3.83 -11.68
C ALA A 180 -13.57 3.79 -10.16
N LEU A 181 -13.29 4.90 -9.47
CA LEU A 181 -13.40 5.02 -8.01
C LEU A 181 -14.86 4.92 -7.51
N GLN A 182 -15.84 5.20 -8.37
CA GLN A 182 -17.26 5.00 -8.03
C GLN A 182 -17.65 3.52 -7.92
N LEU A 183 -16.82 2.59 -8.41
CA LEU A 183 -17.08 1.17 -8.26
C LEU A 183 -16.95 0.68 -6.82
N PHE A 184 -16.22 1.41 -5.98
CA PHE A 184 -16.16 1.13 -4.53
C PHE A 184 -17.52 1.29 -3.83
N ASP A 185 -18.39 2.16 -4.35
CA ASP A 185 -19.74 2.39 -3.77
C ASP A 185 -20.67 1.18 -3.90
N ARG A 186 -20.24 0.16 -4.66
CA ARG A 186 -20.98 -1.10 -4.86
C ARG A 186 -20.64 -2.17 -3.82
N ALA A 187 -19.67 -1.91 -2.95
CA ALA A 187 -19.31 -2.83 -1.89
C ALA A 187 -20.32 -2.79 -0.74
N GLU A 188 -20.67 -3.96 -0.20
CA GLU A 188 -21.45 -4.08 1.03
C GLU A 188 -20.73 -3.35 2.17
N GLN A 189 -19.42 -3.53 2.27
CA GLN A 189 -18.59 -2.86 3.25
C GLN A 189 -17.20 -2.54 2.73
N LEU A 190 -16.68 -1.40 3.16
CA LEU A 190 -15.34 -0.91 2.87
C LEU A 190 -14.49 -1.01 4.14
N PHE A 191 -13.28 -1.56 4.04
CA PHE A 191 -12.36 -1.69 5.16
C PHE A 191 -11.14 -0.78 4.96
N CYS A 192 -10.93 0.13 5.90
CA CYS A 192 -9.76 1.01 5.92
C CYS A 192 -8.70 0.43 6.88
N PRO A 193 -7.52 -0.01 6.38
CA PRO A 193 -6.43 -0.49 7.22
C PRO A 193 -5.68 0.67 7.88
N SER A 194 -6.43 1.52 8.56
CA SER A 194 -6.00 2.74 9.25
C SER A 194 -6.99 3.07 10.35
N ILE A 195 -6.96 4.31 10.86
CA ILE A 195 -7.86 4.86 11.87
C ILE A 195 -8.48 6.17 11.37
N ARG A 196 -9.60 6.58 11.99
CA ARG A 196 -10.35 7.77 11.56
C ARG A 196 -9.53 9.05 11.62
N GLU A 197 -8.65 9.17 12.57
CA GLU A 197 -7.78 10.33 12.73
C GLU A 197 -6.86 10.51 11.51
N LEU A 198 -6.29 9.43 11.01
CA LEU A 198 -5.38 9.47 9.86
C LEU A 198 -6.13 9.52 8.52
N GLU A 199 -7.31 8.92 8.43
CA GLU A 199 -8.11 8.82 7.20
C GLU A 199 -9.60 9.09 7.47
N PRO A 200 -10.05 10.36 7.49
CA PRO A 200 -11.39 10.76 7.94
C PRO A 200 -12.47 10.57 6.87
N PHE A 201 -12.97 9.35 6.70
CA PHE A 201 -14.11 9.09 5.81
C PHE A 201 -15.41 9.65 6.35
N SER A 202 -16.26 10.15 5.45
CA SER A 202 -17.66 10.53 5.74
C SER A 202 -18.66 9.40 5.42
N LYS A 203 -18.26 8.35 4.69
CA LYS A 203 -19.12 7.22 4.31
C LYS A 203 -19.41 6.31 5.50
N GLU A 204 -20.69 5.95 5.69
CA GLU A 204 -21.14 5.10 6.80
C GLU A 204 -20.69 3.65 6.68
N ASN A 205 -20.54 3.13 5.45
CA ASN A 205 -20.13 1.75 5.19
C ASN A 205 -18.61 1.54 5.25
N VAL A 206 -17.83 2.50 5.78
CA VAL A 206 -16.39 2.35 6.01
C VAL A 206 -16.12 1.91 7.45
N GLN A 207 -15.46 0.76 7.58
CA GLN A 207 -14.97 0.22 8.85
C GLN A 207 -13.46 0.40 8.95
N TYR A 208 -13.02 1.06 10.01
CA TYR A 208 -11.60 1.15 10.34
C TYR A 208 -11.14 -0.13 11.02
N CYS A 209 -10.14 -0.77 10.46
CA CYS A 209 -9.58 -2.00 11.02
C CYS A 209 -8.16 -1.83 11.57
N GLY A 210 -7.53 -0.66 11.41
CA GLY A 210 -6.16 -0.45 11.87
C GLY A 210 -5.15 -1.32 11.12
N ALA A 211 -4.04 -1.60 11.74
CA ALA A 211 -3.02 -2.45 11.15
C ALA A 211 -3.51 -3.89 11.03
N LEU A 212 -3.37 -4.51 9.86
CA LEU A 212 -3.88 -5.87 9.62
C LEU A 212 -3.22 -6.92 10.52
N GLN A 213 -1.95 -6.73 10.88
CA GLN A 213 -1.16 -7.60 11.78
C GLN A 213 -1.02 -7.02 13.20
N ALA A 214 -1.98 -6.28 13.69
CA ALA A 214 -1.91 -5.61 14.99
C ALA A 214 -1.58 -6.54 16.18
N ALA A 215 -2.01 -7.79 16.14
CA ALA A 215 -1.74 -8.76 17.20
C ALA A 215 -0.24 -9.06 17.45
N ALA A 216 0.64 -8.75 16.47
CA ALA A 216 2.08 -8.92 16.62
C ALA A 216 2.74 -7.82 17.48
N TYR A 217 2.02 -6.74 17.80
CA TYR A 217 2.55 -5.51 18.42
C TYR A 217 2.14 -5.31 19.88
N GLU A 218 1.74 -6.36 20.60
CA GLU A 218 1.24 -6.25 21.99
C GLU A 218 2.32 -5.91 23.03
N SER A 219 3.60 -5.88 22.69
CA SER A 219 4.67 -5.52 23.61
C SER A 219 5.60 -4.46 23.03
N VAL A 220 5.49 -3.23 23.51
CA VAL A 220 6.56 -2.22 23.34
C VAL A 220 7.78 -2.71 24.12
N ARG A 221 8.77 -3.27 23.44
CA ARG A 221 10.05 -3.62 24.06
C ARG A 221 10.78 -2.33 24.46
N VAL A 222 11.18 -2.25 25.69
CA VAL A 222 12.05 -1.18 26.21
C VAL A 222 13.50 -1.56 25.85
N SER A 223 13.87 -1.34 24.58
CA SER A 223 15.27 -1.47 24.15
C SER A 223 15.90 -0.09 24.03
N PRO A 224 17.21 0.06 24.23
CA PRO A 224 17.90 1.32 23.92
C PRO A 224 17.68 1.67 22.46
N LYS A 225 17.10 2.84 22.22
CA LYS A 225 16.78 3.29 20.86
C LYS A 225 17.92 4.15 20.31
N ASN A 226 18.62 3.67 19.29
CA ASN A 226 19.69 4.42 18.62
C ASN A 226 19.71 4.22 17.10
N LYS A 227 18.66 3.59 16.52
CA LYS A 227 18.62 3.30 15.09
C LYS A 227 17.79 4.31 14.32
N ILE A 228 18.27 4.64 13.11
CA ILE A 228 17.52 5.41 12.11
C ILE A 228 17.27 4.49 10.93
N LEU A 229 16.02 4.19 10.64
CA LEU A 229 15.63 3.40 9.49
C LEU A 229 15.31 4.30 8.30
N VAL A 230 15.79 3.93 7.09
CA VAL A 230 15.57 4.69 5.86
C VAL A 230 15.02 3.79 4.77
N TYR A 231 13.84 4.13 4.25
CA TYR A 231 13.19 3.41 3.16
C TYR A 231 12.48 4.35 2.20
N MET A 232 13.07 4.61 1.03
CA MET A 232 12.49 5.50 0.03
C MET A 232 11.69 4.80 -1.07
N GLY A 233 11.57 3.47 -1.01
CA GLY A 233 10.87 2.69 -2.03
C GLY A 233 11.42 2.95 -3.44
N ASN A 234 10.55 2.81 -4.44
CA ASN A 234 10.90 3.05 -5.83
C ASN A 234 10.54 4.47 -6.24
N GLY A 235 11.53 5.33 -6.48
CA GLY A 235 11.36 6.45 -7.34
C GLY A 235 11.06 7.82 -6.72
N THR A 236 11.06 8.01 -5.39
CA THR A 236 10.92 9.39 -4.84
C THR A 236 12.23 10.14 -4.94
N ILE A 237 13.30 9.57 -4.41
CA ILE A 237 14.66 10.12 -4.48
C ILE A 237 15.56 9.06 -5.12
N PRO A 238 16.42 9.42 -6.11
CA PRO A 238 17.36 8.48 -6.69
C PRO A 238 18.25 7.85 -5.61
N ALA A 239 18.40 6.53 -5.64
CA ALA A 239 19.04 5.77 -4.56
C ALA A 239 20.45 6.29 -4.20
N LYS A 240 21.28 6.64 -5.20
CA LYS A 240 22.61 7.22 -4.96
C LYS A 240 22.55 8.60 -4.32
N LYS A 241 21.55 9.45 -4.67
CA LYS A 241 21.33 10.74 -4.02
C LYS A 241 20.90 10.52 -2.57
N MET A 242 19.98 9.60 -2.35
CA MET A 242 19.51 9.23 -1.00
C MET A 242 20.70 8.79 -0.13
N GLN A 243 21.48 7.80 -0.56
CA GLN A 243 22.66 7.31 0.17
C GLN A 243 23.59 8.46 0.54
N ARG A 244 24.01 9.27 -0.45
CA ARG A 244 24.93 10.38 -0.22
C ARG A 244 24.40 11.40 0.79
N VAL A 245 23.12 11.77 0.68
CA VAL A 245 22.52 12.79 1.55
C VAL A 245 22.36 12.25 2.96
N ILE A 246 21.86 11.00 3.12
CA ILE A 246 21.66 10.37 4.44
C ILE A 246 23.01 10.15 5.14
N CYS A 247 24.01 9.56 4.46
CA CYS A 247 25.33 9.37 5.06
C CYS A 247 25.92 10.71 5.53
N LYS A 248 25.84 11.77 4.71
CA LYS A 248 26.34 13.09 5.08
C LYS A 248 25.51 13.75 6.21
N ALA A 249 24.21 13.48 6.30
CA ALA A 249 23.36 14.03 7.35
C ALA A 249 23.72 13.49 8.74
N PHE A 250 24.10 12.22 8.82
CA PHE A 250 24.41 11.52 10.07
C PHE A 250 25.90 11.16 10.22
N GLU A 251 26.76 11.78 9.42
CA GLU A 251 28.21 11.69 9.58
C GLU A 251 28.61 12.11 11.01
N HIS A 252 29.42 11.30 11.67
CA HIS A 252 29.86 11.51 13.05
C HIS A 252 28.74 11.52 14.12
N SER A 253 27.58 10.90 13.82
CA SER A 253 26.53 10.69 14.82
C SER A 253 26.69 9.32 15.50
N ASP A 254 26.15 9.18 16.71
CA ASP A 254 26.11 7.92 17.46
C ASP A 254 24.96 7.00 17.00
N TYR A 255 24.22 7.38 15.97
CA TYR A 255 23.10 6.58 15.46
C TYR A 255 23.57 5.54 14.44
N GLU A 256 22.97 4.36 14.52
CA GLU A 256 23.11 3.29 13.52
C GLU A 256 22.08 3.49 12.40
N ILE A 257 22.55 3.65 11.16
CA ILE A 257 21.72 3.99 10.00
C ILE A 257 21.45 2.76 9.14
N TYR A 258 20.20 2.35 9.04
CA TYR A 258 19.78 1.19 8.24
C TYR A 258 19.05 1.65 6.98
N ILE A 259 19.65 1.48 5.81
CA ILE A 259 19.08 1.86 4.51
C ILE A 259 18.59 0.61 3.78
N ALA A 260 17.29 0.54 3.48
CA ALA A 260 16.71 -0.50 2.64
C ALA A 260 16.62 -0.01 1.19
N SER A 261 17.36 -0.65 0.27
CA SER A 261 17.31 -0.33 -1.16
C SER A 261 17.87 -1.47 -2.01
N SER A 262 17.07 -1.96 -2.95
CA SER A 262 17.51 -2.95 -3.97
C SER A 262 18.41 -2.34 -5.07
N TYR A 263 18.50 -1.02 -5.13
CA TYR A 263 19.28 -0.28 -6.13
C TYR A 263 20.69 0.10 -5.66
N LEU A 264 21.03 -0.18 -4.40
CA LEU A 264 22.34 0.05 -3.83
C LEU A 264 23.07 -1.27 -3.60
N LYS A 265 24.41 -1.20 -3.61
CA LYS A 265 25.23 -2.35 -3.19
C LYS A 265 25.08 -2.56 -1.70
N LYS A 266 25.04 -3.84 -1.29
CA LYS A 266 25.09 -4.18 0.13
C LYS A 266 26.38 -3.62 0.74
N GLU A 267 26.23 -2.92 1.83
CA GLU A 267 27.34 -2.27 2.55
C GLU A 267 27.11 -2.40 4.06
N ASN A 268 28.18 -2.60 4.79
CA ASN A 268 28.18 -2.58 6.24
C ASN A 268 29.48 -1.88 6.67
N ARG A 269 29.41 -0.59 6.89
CA ARG A 269 30.57 0.25 7.09
C ARG A 269 30.29 1.30 8.17
N GLU A 270 31.16 1.34 9.20
CA GLU A 270 30.99 2.23 10.34
C GLU A 270 29.56 2.12 10.90
N ASN A 271 28.83 3.23 10.99
CA ASN A 271 27.44 3.29 11.47
C ASN A 271 26.39 3.18 10.35
N VAL A 272 26.76 2.81 9.10
CA VAL A 272 25.86 2.73 7.95
C VAL A 272 25.74 1.31 7.43
N HIS A 273 24.51 0.81 7.39
CA HIS A 273 24.16 -0.54 6.96
C HIS A 273 23.19 -0.48 5.79
N ILE A 274 23.57 -1.02 4.63
CA ILE A 274 22.74 -1.02 3.42
C ILE A 274 22.46 -2.46 3.01
N ALA A 275 21.18 -2.77 2.80
CA ALA A 275 20.76 -4.04 2.23
C ALA A 275 19.52 -3.85 1.34
N PRO A 276 19.24 -4.78 0.42
CA PRO A 276 18.01 -4.74 -0.38
C PRO A 276 16.74 -4.77 0.47
N ARG A 277 16.78 -5.49 1.59
CA ARG A 277 15.68 -5.63 2.57
C ARG A 277 16.23 -5.78 3.96
N TRP A 278 15.46 -5.29 4.92
CA TRP A 278 15.68 -5.47 6.35
C TRP A 278 14.42 -6.03 6.99
N ASP A 279 14.56 -6.66 8.14
CA ASP A 279 13.44 -6.92 9.04
C ASP A 279 13.05 -5.59 9.71
N PHE A 280 12.03 -4.92 9.16
CA PHE A 280 11.58 -3.63 9.65
C PHE A 280 10.99 -3.73 11.05
N HIS A 281 10.30 -4.82 11.35
CA HIS A 281 9.73 -5.03 12.66
C HIS A 281 10.81 -5.01 13.75
N ALA A 282 11.86 -5.82 13.58
CA ALA A 282 12.96 -5.86 14.55
C ALA A 282 13.74 -4.53 14.63
N LEU A 283 13.93 -3.84 13.51
CA LEU A 283 14.66 -2.55 13.48
C LEU A 283 13.85 -1.41 14.08
N LEU A 284 12.54 -1.36 13.85
CA LEU A 284 11.68 -0.30 14.37
C LEU A 284 11.51 -0.36 15.88
N ASP A 285 11.63 -1.52 16.51
CA ASP A 285 11.65 -1.65 17.98
C ASP A 285 12.78 -0.83 18.63
N GLU A 286 13.90 -0.68 17.91
CA GLU A 286 15.09 0.03 18.39
C GLU A 286 15.29 1.39 17.67
N ALA A 287 14.34 1.80 16.80
CA ALA A 287 14.45 3.03 16.04
C ALA A 287 14.00 4.26 16.83
N VAL A 288 14.74 5.36 16.67
CA VAL A 288 14.38 6.72 17.12
C VAL A 288 13.70 7.52 16.04
N LEU A 289 13.91 7.15 14.77
CA LEU A 289 13.38 7.86 13.61
C LEU A 289 13.21 6.91 12.43
N PHE A 290 12.09 7.04 11.70
CA PHE A 290 11.87 6.39 10.43
C PHE A 290 11.76 7.41 9.29
N ILE A 291 12.69 7.37 8.34
CA ILE A 291 12.72 8.24 7.16
C ILE A 291 12.20 7.44 5.98
N HIS A 292 11.08 7.86 5.39
CA HIS A 292 10.46 7.09 4.31
C HIS A 292 9.68 7.94 3.30
N HIS A 293 9.23 7.28 2.22
CA HIS A 293 8.55 7.94 1.10
C HIS A 293 7.04 8.19 1.29
N GLY A 294 6.46 7.82 2.42
CA GLY A 294 5.05 8.07 2.71
C GLY A 294 4.07 7.00 2.19
N GLY A 295 4.54 5.79 1.84
CA GLY A 295 3.62 4.68 1.58
C GLY A 295 2.84 4.27 2.83
N GLN A 296 1.56 3.93 2.69
CA GLN A 296 0.67 3.61 3.82
C GLN A 296 1.24 2.52 4.74
N ASN A 297 1.74 1.42 4.19
CA ASN A 297 2.30 0.34 5.03
C ASN A 297 3.49 0.84 5.88
N SER A 298 4.39 1.66 5.31
CA SER A 298 5.53 2.20 6.07
C SER A 298 5.07 3.17 7.15
N MET A 299 4.08 4.02 6.85
CA MET A 299 3.49 4.94 7.82
C MET A 299 2.88 4.18 8.99
N VAL A 300 2.04 3.21 8.72
CA VAL A 300 1.35 2.40 9.74
C VAL A 300 2.36 1.62 10.57
N GLU A 301 3.36 0.99 9.93
CA GLU A 301 4.39 0.20 10.62
C GLU A 301 5.24 1.05 11.55
N GLY A 302 5.70 2.22 11.09
CA GLY A 302 6.43 3.16 11.96
C GLY A 302 5.60 3.61 13.17
N LEU A 303 4.31 3.92 12.98
CA LEU A 303 3.42 4.31 14.08
C LEU A 303 3.17 3.16 15.07
N LEU A 304 2.98 1.93 14.60
CA LEU A 304 2.79 0.76 15.48
C LEU A 304 3.95 0.58 16.46
N HIS A 305 5.18 0.86 16.04
CA HIS A 305 6.36 0.85 16.90
C HIS A 305 6.56 2.15 17.70
N GLY A 306 5.62 3.11 17.58
CA GLY A 306 5.70 4.41 18.24
C GLY A 306 6.90 5.24 17.77
N VAL A 307 7.34 5.05 16.52
CA VAL A 307 8.50 5.74 15.94
C VAL A 307 8.02 6.97 15.18
N PRO A 308 8.49 8.17 15.53
CA PRO A 308 8.19 9.37 14.77
C PRO A 308 8.83 9.33 13.39
N GLN A 309 8.24 10.06 12.44
CA GLN A 309 8.52 9.88 11.02
C GLN A 309 9.03 11.15 10.35
N LEU A 310 9.98 11.00 9.43
CA LEU A 310 10.38 12.04 8.48
C LEU A 310 9.99 11.58 7.07
N VAL A 311 8.97 12.21 6.50
CA VAL A 311 8.36 11.73 5.25
C VAL A 311 8.77 12.58 4.06
N VAL A 312 9.19 11.92 2.96
CA VAL A 312 9.58 12.55 1.69
C VAL A 312 8.70 12.02 0.56
N PRO A 313 7.48 12.57 0.37
CA PRO A 313 6.44 11.94 -0.44
C PRO A 313 6.69 11.99 -1.96
N GLY A 314 7.48 12.96 -2.43
CA GLY A 314 7.65 13.21 -3.87
C GLY A 314 6.34 13.67 -4.54
N LYS A 315 6.02 13.12 -5.73
CA LYS A 315 4.95 13.61 -6.60
C LYS A 315 3.70 12.72 -6.63
N VAL A 316 3.54 11.81 -5.67
CA VAL A 316 2.42 10.86 -5.62
C VAL A 316 1.38 11.33 -4.60
N PHE A 317 0.14 11.46 -5.01
CA PHE A 317 -0.99 11.97 -4.21
C PHE A 317 -1.15 11.26 -2.85
N GLU A 318 -1.14 9.92 -2.83
CA GLU A 318 -1.27 9.11 -1.62
C GLU A 318 -0.14 9.40 -0.62
N ARG A 319 1.09 9.47 -1.12
CA ARG A 319 2.27 9.74 -0.28
C ARG A 319 2.25 11.15 0.30
N LYS A 320 1.80 12.14 -0.49
CA LYS A 320 1.59 13.51 -0.02
C LYS A 320 0.51 13.59 1.05
N TYR A 321 -0.60 12.88 0.84
CA TYR A 321 -1.66 12.78 1.83
C TYR A 321 -1.11 12.20 3.15
N ASN A 322 -0.44 11.06 3.11
CA ASN A 322 0.11 10.41 4.30
C ASN A 322 1.15 11.29 5.00
N ALA A 323 2.04 11.95 4.25
CA ALA A 323 3.03 12.87 4.81
C ALA A 323 2.37 14.06 5.53
N LYS A 324 1.32 14.63 4.94
CA LYS A 324 0.54 15.70 5.52
C LYS A 324 -0.20 15.22 6.78
N SER A 325 -0.84 14.06 6.74
CA SER A 325 -1.51 13.45 7.89
C SER A 325 -0.55 13.24 9.07
N ILE A 326 0.65 12.70 8.84
CA ILE A 326 1.69 12.55 9.88
C ILE A 326 2.06 13.90 10.50
N ALA A 327 2.26 14.94 9.68
CA ALA A 327 2.64 16.27 10.15
C ALA A 327 1.50 16.95 10.92
N GLU A 328 0.26 16.87 10.46
CA GLU A 328 -0.94 17.44 11.11
C GLU A 328 -1.24 16.79 12.47
N HIS A 329 -0.92 15.51 12.62
CA HIS A 329 -1.08 14.79 13.88
C HIS A 329 0.18 14.82 14.76
N HIS A 330 1.15 15.66 14.44
CA HIS A 330 2.40 15.83 15.19
C HIS A 330 3.15 14.51 15.45
N ALA A 331 3.05 13.54 14.54
CA ALA A 331 3.78 12.27 14.63
C ALA A 331 5.07 12.26 13.78
N GLY A 332 5.46 13.42 13.28
CA GLY A 332 6.65 13.61 12.46
C GLY A 332 6.60 14.87 11.60
N LEU A 333 7.50 14.96 10.62
CA LEU A 333 7.62 16.08 9.69
C LEU A 333 7.65 15.62 8.24
N MET A 334 7.29 16.53 7.34
CA MET A 334 7.38 16.34 5.89
C MET A 334 8.54 17.17 5.32
N ILE A 335 9.17 16.66 4.25
CA ILE A 335 10.16 17.36 3.42
C ILE A 335 9.76 17.23 1.96
N GLU A 336 9.80 18.34 1.24
CA GLU A 336 9.64 18.32 -0.22
C GLU A 336 10.92 17.80 -0.90
N GLU A 337 10.77 17.24 -2.12
CA GLU A 337 11.90 16.65 -2.86
C GLU A 337 13.07 17.61 -3.10
N HIS A 338 12.77 18.89 -3.32
CA HIS A 338 13.79 19.92 -3.54
C HIS A 338 14.55 20.30 -2.27
N GLU A 339 13.96 20.09 -1.09
CA GLU A 339 14.57 20.31 0.23
C GLU A 339 15.42 19.13 0.71
N PHE A 340 15.49 18.02 -0.06
CA PHE A 340 16.22 16.81 0.35
C PHE A 340 17.74 17.04 0.31
N THR A 341 18.26 17.70 1.33
CA THR A 341 19.68 18.00 1.57
C THR A 341 20.13 17.43 2.90
N ALA A 342 21.44 17.23 3.08
CA ALA A 342 21.98 16.70 4.33
C ALA A 342 21.69 17.63 5.52
N GLU A 343 21.72 18.92 5.32
CA GLU A 343 21.44 19.93 6.34
C GLU A 343 19.96 19.87 6.76
N THR A 344 19.04 19.88 5.79
CA THR A 344 17.59 19.81 6.07
C THR A 344 17.23 18.50 6.79
N ILE A 345 17.78 17.37 6.33
CA ILE A 345 17.57 16.05 6.98
C ILE A 345 18.07 16.08 8.42
N ARG A 346 19.29 16.55 8.65
CA ARG A 346 19.88 16.65 10.00
C ARG A 346 19.04 17.51 10.94
N ASN A 347 18.66 18.70 10.49
CA ASN A 347 17.91 19.66 11.31
C ASN A 347 16.50 19.15 11.64
N LYS A 348 15.78 18.59 10.65
CA LYS A 348 14.44 18.03 10.89
C LYS A 348 14.50 16.75 11.71
N ALA A 349 15.48 15.86 11.47
CA ALA A 349 15.69 14.67 12.28
C ALA A 349 15.97 15.01 13.75
N LYS A 350 16.89 15.96 13.99
CA LYS A 350 17.17 16.44 15.34
C LYS A 350 15.91 16.97 16.01
N LYS A 351 15.15 17.84 15.33
CA LYS A 351 13.89 18.37 15.87
C LYS A 351 12.92 17.24 16.26
N ILE A 352 12.70 16.24 15.38
CA ILE A 352 11.79 15.13 15.65
C ILE A 352 12.25 14.31 16.88
N MET A 353 13.54 14.00 16.97
CA MET A 353 14.08 13.14 18.03
C MET A 353 14.17 13.84 19.40
N GLU A 354 14.22 15.17 19.42
CA GLU A 354 14.28 15.98 20.65
C GLU A 354 12.89 16.45 21.11
N GLU A 355 11.83 16.28 20.31
CA GLU A 355 10.48 16.77 20.62
C GLU A 355 9.60 15.64 21.20
N ASP A 356 9.52 15.55 22.52
CA ASP A 356 8.75 14.53 23.25
C ASP A 356 7.28 14.43 22.79
N THR A 357 6.67 15.54 22.37
CA THR A 357 5.31 15.58 21.89
C THR A 357 5.14 14.81 20.58
N MET A 358 6.12 14.82 19.68
CA MET A 358 6.08 14.03 18.44
C MET A 358 6.19 12.53 18.73
N ILE A 359 7.05 12.16 19.66
CA ILE A 359 7.22 10.77 20.10
C ILE A 359 5.91 10.27 20.73
N ALA A 360 5.34 11.04 21.64
CA ALA A 360 4.09 10.70 22.31
C ALA A 360 2.92 10.57 21.32
N SER A 361 2.83 11.45 20.32
CA SER A 361 1.81 11.40 19.26
C SER A 361 1.96 10.15 18.39
N ALA A 362 3.18 9.80 17.97
CA ALA A 362 3.43 8.57 17.21
C ALA A 362 3.01 7.32 18.00
N GLN A 363 3.33 7.27 19.29
CA GLN A 363 2.95 6.18 20.19
C GLN A 363 1.43 6.09 20.39
N GLU A 364 0.73 7.22 20.51
CA GLU A 364 -0.73 7.24 20.69
C GLU A 364 -1.45 6.76 19.43
N LEU A 365 -1.04 7.23 18.25
CA LEU A 365 -1.58 6.76 16.97
C LEU A 365 -1.32 5.27 16.76
N GLY A 366 -0.11 4.80 17.12
CA GLY A 366 0.24 3.38 17.07
C GLY A 366 -0.66 2.52 17.95
N ARG A 367 -0.93 2.96 19.22
CA ARG A 367 -1.86 2.26 20.12
C ARG A 367 -3.27 2.19 19.54
N LYS A 368 -3.77 3.26 18.90
CA LYS A 368 -5.09 3.28 18.25
C LYS A 368 -5.13 2.33 17.05
N LEU A 369 -4.08 2.33 16.20
CA LEU A 369 -3.94 1.41 15.08
C LEU A 369 -3.96 -0.06 15.53
N ALA A 370 -3.24 -0.39 16.59
CA ALA A 370 -3.20 -1.75 17.16
C ALA A 370 -4.56 -2.19 17.72
N LYS A 371 -5.27 -1.28 18.41
CA LYS A 371 -6.57 -1.58 19.05
C LYS A 371 -7.75 -1.69 18.07
N ALA A 372 -7.60 -1.26 16.83
CA ALA A 372 -8.72 -1.21 15.87
C ALA A 372 -9.16 -2.60 15.36
N GLY A 373 -8.44 -3.68 15.66
CA GLY A 373 -8.88 -5.07 15.50
C GLY A 373 -8.30 -5.83 14.32
N GLY A 374 -7.55 -5.20 13.43
CA GLY A 374 -6.80 -5.83 12.34
C GLY A 374 -7.63 -6.69 11.38
N ALA A 375 -7.01 -7.69 10.81
CA ALA A 375 -7.66 -8.67 9.94
C ALA A 375 -8.79 -9.44 10.66
N GLY A 376 -8.66 -9.67 11.96
CA GLY A 376 -9.72 -10.33 12.75
C GLY A 376 -11.03 -9.54 12.77
N LYS A 377 -10.99 -8.19 12.74
CA LYS A 377 -12.21 -7.38 12.60
C LYS A 377 -12.84 -7.59 11.23
N ILE A 378 -12.05 -7.56 10.16
CA ILE A 378 -12.54 -7.79 8.79
C ILE A 378 -13.24 -9.14 8.69
N ILE A 379 -12.63 -10.20 9.21
CA ILE A 379 -13.18 -11.57 9.20
C ILE A 379 -14.55 -11.62 9.90
N ARG A 380 -14.64 -11.01 11.10
CA ARG A 380 -15.91 -10.99 11.86
C ARG A 380 -17.02 -10.24 11.15
N GLU A 381 -16.72 -9.07 10.55
CA GLU A 381 -17.73 -8.25 9.86
C GLU A 381 -18.22 -8.95 8.58
N ILE A 382 -17.32 -9.55 7.78
CA ILE A 382 -17.72 -10.31 6.59
C ILE A 382 -18.55 -11.54 6.97
N HIS A 383 -18.15 -12.25 8.03
CA HIS A 383 -18.92 -13.42 8.49
C HIS A 383 -20.35 -13.04 8.91
N ARG A 384 -20.53 -11.89 9.57
CA ARG A 384 -21.86 -11.37 9.94
C ARG A 384 -22.71 -10.99 8.73
N GLY A 385 -22.09 -10.44 7.69
CA GLY A 385 -22.78 -10.01 6.47
C GLY A 385 -23.19 -11.19 5.56
N CYS A 386 -22.55 -12.34 5.69
CA CYS A 386 -22.85 -13.55 4.93
C CYS A 386 -23.72 -14.57 5.69
N SER A 387 -24.04 -14.32 6.97
CA SER A 387 -24.92 -15.15 7.81
C SER A 387 -26.35 -14.67 7.75
#